data_380c17fdd5f17a7a2af5ba1cc1197884
#
_entry.id   380c17fdd5f17a7a2af5ba1cc1197884
#
_cell.length_a   1.000
_cell.length_b   1.000
_cell.length_c   1.000
_cell.angle_alpha   90.00
_cell.angle_beta   90.00
_cell.angle_gamma   90.00
#
_symmetry.space_group_name_H-M   'P 1'
#
loop_
_entity.id
_entity.type
_entity.pdbx_description
1 polymer ?
#
loop_
_entity_poly.entity_id
_entity_poly.type
_entity_poly.pdbx_seq_one_letter_code
_entity_poly.pdbx_strand_id
1 'polypeptide(L)'
;MLCQRVAERDEAAFDLLVTRYQQRAWRLAWSILRDAEEARDVSQEAFVRLYEAAWSFGGRARFSTWFYRILVNCCLDHRRRHWWKRLVSPRLGDEREDDVLDRQPAPGIDPIEKLRREDLMKRIWEAVDELAPQQRAALLLQVQEELPTSEIAAVLKCSEATVRVHLHRALSTLRKTLGRSPGP
;
A
#
# COMPACT_ATOMS: atom_id res chain seq x y z
N MET A 1 -7.57 22.32 13.46
CA MET A 1 -6.93 21.04 13.04
C MET A 1 -6.22 21.23 11.69
N LEU A 2 -5.10 20.51 11.41
CA LEU A 2 -4.32 20.71 10.16
C LEU A 2 -5.19 20.62 8.88
N CYS A 3 -6.09 19.63 8.80
CA CYS A 3 -6.96 19.45 7.62
C CYS A 3 -7.90 20.63 7.35
N GLN A 4 -8.37 21.30 8.37
CA GLN A 4 -9.22 22.48 8.21
C GLN A 4 -8.41 23.65 7.63
N ARG A 5 -7.18 23.84 8.11
CA ARG A 5 -6.26 24.85 7.56
C ARG A 5 -5.91 24.55 6.09
N VAL A 6 -5.70 23.27 5.74
CA VAL A 6 -5.48 22.89 4.33
C VAL A 6 -6.71 23.18 3.47
N ALA A 7 -7.92 22.96 3.99
CA ALA A 7 -9.16 23.34 3.30
C ALA A 7 -9.25 24.86 3.06
N GLU A 8 -8.66 25.66 3.95
CA GLU A 8 -8.54 27.13 3.86
C GLU A 8 -7.32 27.57 3.00
N ARG A 9 -6.69 26.63 2.27
CA ARG A 9 -5.53 26.88 1.39
C ARG A 9 -4.26 27.32 2.14
N ASP A 10 -4.10 26.92 3.39
CA ASP A 10 -2.89 27.14 4.18
C ASP A 10 -1.78 26.16 3.73
N GLU A 11 -0.83 26.68 2.95
CA GLU A 11 0.28 25.90 2.38
C GLU A 11 1.19 25.30 3.48
N ALA A 12 1.46 26.05 4.54
CA ALA A 12 2.28 25.54 5.64
C ALA A 12 1.61 24.36 6.37
N ALA A 13 0.28 24.37 6.50
CA ALA A 13 -0.47 23.22 7.02
C ALA A 13 -0.41 22.02 6.08
N PHE A 14 -0.43 22.26 4.77
CA PHE A 14 -0.28 21.19 3.78
C PHE A 14 1.12 20.57 3.83
N ASP A 15 2.18 21.37 3.88
CA ASP A 15 3.57 20.89 3.99
C ASP A 15 3.78 20.02 5.24
N LEU A 16 3.17 20.39 6.35
CA LEU A 16 3.20 19.59 7.57
C LEU A 16 2.48 18.23 7.38
N LEU A 17 1.37 18.19 6.65
CA LEU A 17 0.70 16.93 6.32
C LEU A 17 1.56 16.07 5.39
N VAL A 18 2.13 16.65 4.34
CA VAL A 18 3.04 15.94 3.43
C VAL A 18 4.21 15.35 4.21
N THR A 19 4.92 16.15 5.01
CA THR A 19 6.05 15.70 5.83
C THR A 19 5.67 14.53 6.75
N ARG A 20 4.47 14.57 7.33
CA ARG A 20 4.00 13.53 8.26
C ARG A 20 3.64 12.21 7.56
N TYR A 21 3.09 12.28 6.34
CA TYR A 21 2.48 11.12 5.68
C TYR A 21 3.26 10.62 4.46
N GLN A 22 4.20 11.38 3.88
CA GLN A 22 4.89 11.01 2.62
C GLN A 22 5.56 9.64 2.67
N GLN A 23 6.28 9.32 3.75
CA GLN A 23 6.97 8.04 3.87
C GLN A 23 5.99 6.86 4.03
N ARG A 24 4.89 7.06 4.77
CA ARG A 24 3.85 6.04 4.91
C ARG A 24 3.10 5.85 3.59
N ALA A 25 2.78 6.94 2.90
CA ALA A 25 2.13 6.90 1.59
C ALA A 25 2.96 6.14 0.57
N TRP A 26 4.25 6.48 0.46
CA TRP A 26 5.17 5.80 -0.44
C TRP A 26 5.30 4.31 -0.10
N ARG A 27 5.50 3.95 1.16
CA ARG A 27 5.60 2.54 1.58
C ARG A 27 4.34 1.73 1.25
N LEU A 28 3.16 2.29 1.55
CA LEU A 28 1.90 1.61 1.25
C LEU A 28 1.69 1.49 -0.26
N ALA A 29 1.96 2.54 -1.04
CA ALA A 29 1.88 2.51 -2.50
C ALA A 29 2.85 1.49 -3.09
N TRP A 30 4.12 1.46 -2.65
CA TRP A 30 5.11 0.47 -3.06
C TRP A 30 4.66 -0.96 -2.73
N SER A 31 4.12 -1.19 -1.53
CA SER A 31 3.61 -2.51 -1.13
C SER A 31 2.43 -2.98 -2.00
N ILE A 32 1.65 -2.05 -2.56
CA ILE A 32 0.52 -2.37 -3.46
C ILE A 32 1.01 -2.53 -4.91
N LEU A 33 1.88 -1.65 -5.40
CA LEU A 33 2.29 -1.56 -6.80
C LEU A 33 3.50 -2.44 -7.11
N ARG A 34 4.43 -2.60 -6.15
CA ARG A 34 5.71 -3.33 -6.28
C ARG A 34 6.64 -2.72 -7.34
N ASP A 35 6.56 -1.42 -7.49
CA ASP A 35 7.40 -0.60 -8.34
C ASP A 35 7.67 0.71 -7.60
N ALA A 36 8.95 1.10 -7.47
CA ALA A 36 9.35 2.25 -6.66
C ALA A 36 9.03 3.59 -7.35
N GLU A 37 9.15 3.65 -8.67
CA GLU A 37 8.84 4.85 -9.44
C GLU A 37 7.32 5.07 -9.50
N GLU A 38 6.56 4.01 -9.85
CA GLU A 38 5.09 4.08 -9.83
C GLU A 38 4.56 4.44 -8.43
N ALA A 39 5.17 3.90 -7.37
CA ALA A 39 4.78 4.22 -6.00
C ALA A 39 5.04 5.69 -5.65
N ARG A 40 6.14 6.26 -6.13
CA ARG A 40 6.46 7.68 -5.95
C ARG A 40 5.43 8.55 -6.65
N ASP A 41 5.17 8.28 -7.92
CA ASP A 41 4.23 9.06 -8.75
C ASP A 41 2.81 8.99 -8.18
N VAL A 42 2.34 7.79 -7.83
CA VAL A 42 1.01 7.59 -7.25
C VAL A 42 0.89 8.24 -5.88
N SER A 43 1.95 8.23 -5.08
CA SER A 43 1.96 8.93 -3.79
C SER A 43 1.84 10.44 -3.97
N GLN A 44 2.55 11.03 -4.92
CA GLN A 44 2.46 12.45 -5.25
C GLN A 44 1.05 12.79 -5.76
N GLU A 45 0.51 12.00 -6.70
CA GLU A 45 -0.87 12.16 -7.19
C GLU A 45 -1.88 12.14 -6.05
N ALA A 46 -1.69 11.25 -5.06
CA ALA A 46 -2.58 11.18 -3.90
C ALA A 46 -2.53 12.46 -3.04
N PHE A 47 -1.38 13.10 -2.88
CA PHE A 47 -1.27 14.38 -2.18
C PHE A 47 -1.90 15.53 -2.97
N VAL A 48 -1.77 15.55 -4.30
CA VAL A 48 -2.45 16.53 -5.15
C VAL A 48 -3.97 16.39 -4.99
N ARG A 49 -4.49 15.17 -5.11
CA ARG A 49 -5.94 14.89 -4.92
C ARG A 49 -6.40 15.21 -3.50
N LEU A 50 -5.56 14.99 -2.49
CA LEU A 50 -5.83 15.39 -1.12
C LEU A 50 -6.00 16.90 -1.02
N TYR A 51 -5.08 17.67 -1.60
CA TYR A 51 -5.12 19.14 -1.57
C TYR A 51 -6.37 19.67 -2.27
N GLU A 52 -6.70 19.11 -3.44
CA GLU A 52 -7.90 19.48 -4.20
C GLU A 52 -9.20 19.15 -3.45
N ALA A 53 -9.23 18.01 -2.74
CA ALA A 53 -10.42 17.54 -2.04
C ALA A 53 -10.51 17.98 -0.56
N ALA A 54 -9.52 18.73 -0.04
CA ALA A 54 -9.42 19.10 1.37
C ALA A 54 -10.66 19.85 1.90
N TRP A 55 -11.25 20.72 1.07
CA TRP A 55 -12.48 21.45 1.38
C TRP A 55 -13.69 20.54 1.65
N SER A 56 -13.69 19.33 1.12
CA SER A 56 -14.76 18.33 1.31
C SER A 56 -14.58 17.46 2.55
N PHE A 57 -13.46 17.62 3.28
CA PHE A 57 -13.20 16.85 4.49
C PHE A 57 -14.08 17.30 5.66
N GLY A 58 -15.20 16.63 5.83
CA GLY A 58 -16.19 16.96 6.87
C GLY A 58 -15.86 16.52 8.29
N GLY A 59 -14.66 16.00 8.56
CA GLY A 59 -14.22 15.57 9.90
C GLY A 59 -14.95 14.36 10.50
N ARG A 60 -15.84 13.69 9.75
CA ARG A 60 -16.62 12.53 10.22
C ARG A 60 -15.78 11.25 10.40
N ALA A 61 -14.68 11.15 9.69
CA ALA A 61 -13.71 10.06 9.79
C ALA A 61 -12.35 10.60 10.24
N ARG A 62 -11.47 9.71 10.69
CA ARG A 62 -10.07 10.08 10.91
C ARG A 62 -9.45 10.55 9.61
N PHE A 63 -8.58 11.56 9.68
CA PHE A 63 -7.86 12.05 8.52
C PHE A 63 -7.08 10.94 7.81
N SER A 64 -6.39 10.07 8.57
CA SER A 64 -5.64 8.93 8.04
C SER A 64 -6.53 8.02 7.18
N THR A 65 -7.72 7.66 7.65
CA THR A 65 -8.68 6.82 6.92
C THR A 65 -9.11 7.49 5.62
N TRP A 66 -9.37 8.80 5.66
CA TRP A 66 -9.74 9.57 4.47
C TRP A 66 -8.58 9.66 3.47
N PHE A 67 -7.36 9.93 3.94
CA PHE A 67 -6.16 9.97 3.11
C PHE A 67 -5.84 8.60 2.48
N TYR A 68 -5.86 7.51 3.28
CA TYR A 68 -5.61 6.18 2.74
C TYR A 68 -6.68 5.75 1.72
N ARG A 69 -7.91 6.23 1.84
CA ARG A 69 -8.92 6.02 0.80
C ARG A 69 -8.51 6.66 -0.53
N ILE A 70 -7.96 7.87 -0.50
CA ILE A 70 -7.45 8.54 -1.70
C ILE A 70 -6.28 7.74 -2.28
N LEU A 71 -5.27 7.44 -1.47
CA LEU A 71 -4.05 6.75 -1.87
C LEU A 71 -4.33 5.35 -2.46
N VAL A 72 -5.12 4.53 -1.76
CA VAL A 72 -5.45 3.18 -2.21
C VAL A 72 -6.26 3.22 -3.52
N ASN A 73 -7.18 4.17 -3.67
CA ASN A 73 -7.89 4.34 -4.94
C ASN A 73 -6.92 4.71 -6.08
N CYS A 74 -5.96 5.62 -5.85
CA CYS A 74 -4.92 5.94 -6.84
C CYS A 74 -4.13 4.67 -7.24
N CYS A 75 -3.70 3.88 -6.27
CA CYS A 75 -2.97 2.62 -6.53
C CYS A 75 -3.81 1.62 -7.34
N LEU A 76 -5.07 1.39 -6.95
CA LEU A 76 -5.96 0.44 -7.64
C LEU A 76 -6.31 0.90 -9.06
N ASP A 77 -6.53 2.19 -9.26
CA ASP A 77 -6.77 2.80 -10.57
C ASP A 77 -5.52 2.70 -11.46
N HIS A 78 -4.34 2.94 -10.89
CA HIS A 78 -3.06 2.81 -11.60
C HIS A 78 -2.87 1.36 -12.07
N ARG A 79 -3.01 0.38 -11.18
CA ARG A 79 -2.94 -1.05 -11.55
C ARG A 79 -3.94 -1.44 -12.63
N ARG A 80 -5.18 -0.96 -12.54
CA ARG A 80 -6.21 -1.22 -13.55
C ARG A 80 -5.81 -0.65 -14.92
N ARG A 81 -5.31 0.59 -14.97
CA ARG A 81 -4.82 1.22 -16.21
C ARG A 81 -3.64 0.46 -16.79
N HIS A 82 -2.68 0.03 -15.95
CA HIS A 82 -1.51 -0.73 -16.37
C HIS A 82 -1.88 -2.11 -16.91
N TRP A 83 -2.83 -2.80 -16.28
CA TRP A 83 -3.35 -4.08 -16.76
C TRP A 83 -4.01 -3.95 -18.15
N TRP A 84 -4.83 -2.91 -18.37
CA TRP A 84 -5.42 -2.63 -19.68
C TRP A 84 -4.37 -2.33 -20.74
N LYS A 85 -3.33 -1.55 -20.44
CA LYS A 85 -2.22 -1.27 -21.36
C LYS A 85 -1.49 -2.54 -21.78
N ARG A 86 -1.25 -3.48 -20.86
CA ARG A 86 -0.60 -4.77 -21.14
C ARG A 86 -1.46 -5.69 -22.03
N LEU A 87 -2.80 -5.66 -21.89
CA LEU A 87 -3.71 -6.39 -22.75
C LEU A 87 -3.73 -5.86 -24.19
N VAL A 88 -3.65 -4.55 -24.36
CA VAL A 88 -3.72 -3.88 -25.68
C VAL A 88 -2.36 -3.83 -26.37
N SER A 89 -1.27 -3.81 -25.62
CA SER A 89 0.10 -3.77 -26.15
C SER A 89 1.00 -4.68 -25.30
N PRO A 90 1.10 -5.97 -25.62
CA PRO A 90 2.01 -6.86 -24.89
C PRO A 90 3.45 -6.50 -25.23
N ARG A 91 4.09 -5.66 -24.41
CA ARG A 91 5.53 -5.46 -24.42
C ARG A 91 6.17 -6.65 -23.72
N LEU A 92 7.18 -7.24 -24.39
CA LEU A 92 8.07 -8.23 -23.82
C LEU A 92 8.80 -7.63 -22.60
N GLY A 93 8.73 -8.34 -21.46
CA GLY A 93 9.70 -8.26 -20.38
C GLY A 93 9.69 -6.95 -19.59
N ASP A 94 8.76 -6.79 -18.64
CA ASP A 94 9.03 -5.98 -17.45
C ASP A 94 9.77 -6.87 -16.46
N GLU A 95 11.09 -6.80 -16.47
CA GLU A 95 11.92 -7.25 -15.35
C GLU A 95 11.56 -6.34 -14.17
N ARG A 96 10.85 -6.89 -13.19
CA ARG A 96 10.61 -6.22 -11.93
C ARG A 96 11.95 -6.13 -11.22
N GLU A 97 12.54 -4.98 -11.16
CA GLU A 97 13.59 -4.72 -10.19
C GLU A 97 12.98 -4.88 -8.80
N ASP A 98 13.40 -5.94 -8.11
CA ASP A 98 13.13 -6.14 -6.69
C ASP A 98 13.94 -5.10 -5.89
N ASP A 99 13.42 -3.87 -5.86
CA ASP A 99 13.95 -2.82 -4.99
C ASP A 99 13.55 -3.18 -3.56
N VAL A 100 14.44 -3.92 -2.92
CA VAL A 100 14.32 -4.28 -1.52
C VAL A 100 14.31 -2.99 -0.73
N LEU A 101 13.19 -2.68 -0.08
CA LEU A 101 13.09 -1.60 0.90
C LEU A 101 14.36 -1.60 1.76
N ASP A 102 15.20 -0.58 1.57
CA ASP A 102 16.46 -0.39 2.30
C ASP A 102 16.13 -0.25 3.81
N ARG A 103 16.04 -1.40 4.46
CA ARG A 103 16.03 -1.48 5.91
C ARG A 103 17.48 -1.41 6.32
N GLN A 104 17.89 -0.27 6.86
CA GLN A 104 19.20 -0.16 7.52
C GLN A 104 19.41 -1.38 8.41
N PRO A 105 20.49 -2.15 8.18
CA PRO A 105 20.77 -3.32 8.97
C PRO A 105 21.03 -2.91 10.41
N ALA A 106 20.27 -3.48 11.34
CA ALA A 106 20.60 -3.35 12.75
C ALA A 106 22.01 -3.94 12.97
N PRO A 107 22.93 -3.24 13.62
CA PRO A 107 24.29 -3.73 13.87
C PRO A 107 24.24 -4.97 14.75
N GLY A 108 24.89 -6.07 14.31
CA GLY A 108 25.11 -7.27 15.13
C GLY A 108 24.32 -8.52 14.74
N ILE A 109 23.71 -8.57 13.55
CA ILE A 109 23.02 -9.80 13.07
C ILE A 109 24.03 -10.74 12.40
N ASP A 110 24.00 -12.03 12.77
CA ASP A 110 24.74 -13.11 12.10
C ASP A 110 24.43 -13.10 10.59
N PRO A 111 25.44 -13.16 9.70
CA PRO A 111 25.24 -13.22 8.25
C PRO A 111 24.27 -14.32 7.79
N ILE A 112 24.26 -15.47 8.45
CA ILE A 112 23.35 -16.59 8.16
C ILE A 112 21.90 -16.19 8.50
N GLU A 113 21.69 -15.55 9.63
CA GLU A 113 20.37 -15.09 10.06
C GLU A 113 19.85 -13.96 9.15
N LYS A 114 20.75 -13.08 8.67
CA LYS A 114 20.41 -12.05 7.68
C LYS A 114 19.90 -12.68 6.38
N LEU A 115 20.64 -13.65 5.84
CA LEU A 115 20.25 -14.37 4.61
C LEU A 115 18.90 -15.09 4.75
N ARG A 116 18.66 -15.74 5.88
CA ARG A 116 17.37 -16.40 6.17
C ARG A 116 16.21 -15.41 6.22
N ARG A 117 16.43 -14.22 6.79
CA ARG A 117 15.41 -13.17 6.83
C ARG A 117 15.11 -12.61 5.45
N GLU A 118 16.12 -12.39 4.62
CA GLU A 118 15.98 -11.93 3.25
C GLU A 118 15.18 -12.93 2.42
N ASP A 119 15.53 -14.22 2.49
CA ASP A 119 14.78 -15.29 1.81
C ASP A 119 13.33 -15.37 2.29
N LEU A 120 13.09 -15.30 3.60
CA LEU A 120 11.74 -15.29 4.15
C LEU A 120 10.95 -14.07 3.67
N MET A 121 11.56 -12.89 3.67
CA MET A 121 10.91 -11.66 3.19
C MET A 121 10.58 -11.75 1.70
N LYS A 122 11.48 -12.27 0.88
CA LYS A 122 11.24 -12.52 -0.54
C LYS A 122 10.01 -13.42 -0.75
N ARG A 123 9.97 -14.55 -0.06
CA ARG A 123 8.83 -15.50 -0.12
C ARG A 123 7.52 -14.87 0.37
N ILE A 124 7.56 -14.03 1.40
CA ILE A 124 6.37 -13.27 1.86
C ILE A 124 5.87 -12.35 0.76
N TRP A 125 6.76 -11.60 0.10
CA TRP A 125 6.36 -10.68 -0.96
C TRP A 125 5.85 -11.41 -2.20
N GLU A 126 6.47 -12.52 -2.59
CA GLU A 126 5.96 -13.40 -3.65
C GLU A 126 4.52 -13.85 -3.34
N ALA A 127 4.26 -14.28 -2.10
CA ALA A 127 2.93 -14.67 -1.67
C ALA A 127 1.92 -13.48 -1.64
N VAL A 128 2.39 -12.30 -1.28
CA VAL A 128 1.56 -11.06 -1.33
C VAL A 128 1.24 -10.69 -2.78
N ASP A 129 2.16 -10.93 -3.71
CA ASP A 129 1.96 -10.65 -5.13
C ASP A 129 0.90 -11.55 -5.79
N GLU A 130 0.66 -12.74 -5.26
CA GLU A 130 -0.44 -13.62 -5.68
C GLU A 130 -1.83 -13.12 -5.25
N LEU A 131 -1.91 -12.15 -4.32
CA LEU A 131 -3.19 -11.68 -3.82
C LEU A 131 -3.94 -10.82 -4.85
N ALA A 132 -5.25 -11.02 -4.91
CA ALA A 132 -6.11 -10.10 -5.64
C ALA A 132 -5.97 -8.65 -5.08
N PRO A 133 -6.09 -7.60 -5.91
CA PRO A 133 -5.81 -6.23 -5.50
C PRO A 133 -6.52 -5.77 -4.23
N GLN A 134 -7.79 -6.10 -4.05
CA GLN A 134 -8.57 -5.76 -2.86
C GLN A 134 -8.13 -6.55 -1.61
N GLN A 135 -7.72 -7.80 -1.79
CA GLN A 135 -7.21 -8.64 -0.69
C GLN A 135 -5.85 -8.10 -0.21
N ARG A 136 -4.97 -7.74 -1.16
CA ARG A 136 -3.68 -7.12 -0.89
C ARG A 136 -3.87 -5.81 -0.12
N ALA A 137 -4.70 -4.89 -0.63
CA ALA A 137 -4.96 -3.62 0.01
C ALA A 137 -5.53 -3.80 1.43
N ALA A 138 -6.49 -4.70 1.64
CA ALA A 138 -7.05 -4.97 2.97
C ALA A 138 -5.98 -5.47 3.95
N LEU A 139 -5.13 -6.41 3.51
CA LEU A 139 -4.06 -6.97 4.33
C LEU A 139 -3.03 -5.90 4.72
N LEU A 140 -2.57 -5.10 3.75
CA LEU A 140 -1.56 -4.07 3.98
C LEU A 140 -2.07 -2.95 4.88
N LEU A 141 -3.34 -2.52 4.71
CA LEU A 141 -3.97 -1.55 5.61
C LEU A 141 -4.06 -2.08 7.05
N GLN A 142 -4.31 -3.38 7.24
CA GLN A 142 -4.35 -3.97 8.56
C GLN A 142 -2.97 -4.11 9.18
N VAL A 143 -1.97 -4.59 8.41
CA VAL A 143 -0.64 -4.94 8.95
C VAL A 143 0.29 -3.73 9.04
N GLN A 144 0.31 -2.86 8.02
CA GLN A 144 1.23 -1.72 7.98
C GLN A 144 0.67 -0.48 8.66
N GLU A 145 -0.65 -0.25 8.54
CA GLU A 145 -1.31 0.95 9.05
C GLU A 145 -2.15 0.69 10.30
N GLU A 146 -2.22 -0.58 10.73
CA GLU A 146 -2.93 -1.03 11.94
C GLU A 146 -4.41 -0.57 11.98
N LEU A 147 -5.04 -0.45 10.80
CA LEU A 147 -6.41 0.00 10.72
C LEU A 147 -7.38 -1.11 11.18
N PRO A 148 -8.40 -0.77 11.98
CA PRO A 148 -9.46 -1.70 12.30
C PRO A 148 -10.33 -1.99 11.07
N THR A 149 -11.03 -3.13 11.09
CA THR A 149 -11.86 -3.59 9.96
C THR A 149 -12.87 -2.55 9.48
N SER A 150 -13.44 -1.77 10.39
CA SER A 150 -14.39 -0.69 10.08
C SER A 150 -13.75 0.45 9.27
N GLU A 151 -12.52 0.83 9.58
CA GLU A 151 -11.78 1.86 8.83
C GLU A 151 -11.32 1.32 7.48
N ILE A 152 -10.86 0.05 7.40
CA ILE A 152 -10.54 -0.62 6.13
C ILE A 152 -11.77 -0.67 5.23
N ALA A 153 -12.95 -0.97 5.78
CA ALA A 153 -14.22 -0.97 5.04
C ALA A 153 -14.52 0.42 4.44
N ALA A 154 -14.29 1.49 5.21
CA ALA A 154 -14.43 2.87 4.73
C ALA A 154 -13.41 3.23 3.64
N VAL A 155 -12.15 2.76 3.75
CA VAL A 155 -11.11 2.94 2.72
C VAL A 155 -11.49 2.22 1.43
N LEU A 156 -11.86 0.95 1.50
CA LEU A 156 -12.16 0.10 0.35
C LEU A 156 -13.59 0.26 -0.20
N LYS A 157 -14.42 1.09 0.43
CA LYS A 157 -15.84 1.32 0.07
C LYS A 157 -16.64 0.02 0.00
N CYS A 158 -16.49 -0.85 0.99
CA CYS A 158 -17.20 -2.11 1.10
C CYS A 158 -17.69 -2.35 2.55
N SER A 159 -18.41 -3.45 2.77
CA SER A 159 -18.85 -3.81 4.13
C SER A 159 -17.71 -4.40 4.96
N GLU A 160 -17.78 -4.31 6.29
CA GLU A 160 -16.81 -4.99 7.17
C GLU A 160 -16.83 -6.52 6.97
N ALA A 161 -17.97 -7.09 6.63
CA ALA A 161 -18.06 -8.51 6.29
C ALA A 161 -17.21 -8.83 5.05
N THR A 162 -17.26 -7.96 4.03
CA THR A 162 -16.41 -8.08 2.82
C THR A 162 -14.93 -7.97 3.18
N VAL A 163 -14.56 -7.03 4.04
CA VAL A 163 -13.16 -6.91 4.50
C VAL A 163 -12.70 -8.19 5.20
N ARG A 164 -13.52 -8.76 6.10
CA ARG A 164 -13.19 -10.05 6.75
C ARG A 164 -12.98 -11.18 5.74
N VAL A 165 -13.80 -11.23 4.68
CA VAL A 165 -13.61 -12.20 3.59
C VAL A 165 -12.29 -11.96 2.84
N HIS A 166 -11.95 -10.69 2.53
CA HIS A 166 -10.67 -10.35 1.89
C HIS A 166 -9.48 -10.78 2.74
N LEU A 167 -9.49 -10.46 4.02
CA LEU A 167 -8.43 -10.84 4.96
C LEU A 167 -8.31 -12.36 5.12
N HIS A 168 -9.43 -13.07 5.25
CA HIS A 168 -9.43 -14.52 5.34
C HIS A 168 -8.82 -15.17 4.08
N ARG A 169 -9.22 -14.72 2.89
CA ARG A 169 -8.65 -15.20 1.61
C ARG A 169 -7.17 -14.88 1.48
N ALA A 170 -6.76 -13.65 1.84
CA ALA A 170 -5.36 -13.25 1.83
C ALA A 170 -4.52 -14.17 2.74
N LEU A 171 -4.94 -14.38 3.99
CA LEU A 171 -4.25 -15.26 4.93
C LEU A 171 -4.22 -16.73 4.45
N SER A 172 -5.29 -17.20 3.81
CA SER A 172 -5.32 -18.55 3.22
C SER A 172 -4.30 -18.72 2.10
N THR A 173 -4.19 -17.72 1.20
CA THR A 173 -3.19 -17.72 0.12
C THR A 173 -1.78 -17.70 0.71
N LEU A 174 -1.49 -16.78 1.64
CA LEU A 174 -0.18 -16.68 2.30
C LEU A 174 0.21 -18.02 2.97
N ARG A 175 -0.71 -18.67 3.69
CA ARG A 175 -0.44 -19.97 4.31
C ARG A 175 -0.09 -21.06 3.29
N LYS A 176 -0.79 -21.08 2.15
CA LYS A 176 -0.53 -22.06 1.08
C LYS A 176 0.83 -21.82 0.44
N THR A 177 1.19 -20.57 0.14
CA THR A 177 2.44 -20.23 -0.55
C THR A 177 3.63 -20.41 0.39
N LEU A 178 3.54 -19.92 1.63
CA LEU A 178 4.60 -20.05 2.64
C LEU A 178 4.76 -21.48 3.19
N GLY A 179 3.67 -22.25 3.23
CA GLY A 179 3.67 -23.65 3.66
C GLY A 179 4.19 -24.63 2.58
N ARG A 180 4.36 -24.19 1.35
CA ARG A 180 5.11 -24.95 0.34
C ARG A 180 6.58 -24.80 0.65
N SER A 181 7.18 -25.76 1.38
CA SER A 181 8.63 -25.84 1.47
C SER A 181 9.22 -25.85 0.07
N PRO A 182 10.30 -25.11 -0.21
CA PRO A 182 11.07 -25.35 -1.42
C PRO A 182 11.47 -26.83 -1.37
N GLY A 183 11.09 -27.58 -2.40
CA GLY A 183 11.55 -28.97 -2.57
C GLY A 183 13.08 -28.99 -2.59
N PRO A 184 13.69 -30.12 -2.23
CA PRO A 184 15.14 -30.26 -2.21
C PRO A 184 15.76 -30.03 -3.57
#